data_2095de11ced65c6a213a34050eeac63b
#
_entry.id   2095de11ced65c6a213a34050eeac63b
#
_cell.length_a   1.000
_cell.length_b   1.000
_cell.length_c   1.000
_cell.angle_alpha   90.00
_cell.angle_beta   90.00
_cell.angle_gamma   90.00
#
_symmetry.space_group_name_H-M   'P 1'
#
loop_
_entity.id
_entity.type
_entity.pdbx_description
1 polymer ?
#
loop_
_entity_poly.entity_id
_entity_poly.type
_entity_poly.pdbx_seq_one_letter_code
_entity_poly.pdbx_strand_id
1 'polypeptide(L)'
;MNFKAILDKIKPTNNKGSSQVVMLGNDAIYISSTEQEPQVTSIPVVNGDWESALKKSLSSEAFTSNSLQLIVCANYYQTYQIDKPDIPESEWSVALPFLLKDLVSERVTEIVVSAVALPTSNKLQVYVLPKKLLDKLLNIANSVQVELIGVAPEDEIWGYSAGELSNFILLQRSANSHFKLGAFVENTVCFQRTIRSVVPPLTGVASSALQLDGLALELQRSIDYLSSQIKGTQLHQLKICCDEEDESELQGALNNTLSS
;
A
#
# COMPACT_ATOMS: atom_id res chain seq x y z
N MET A 1 -10.33 9.01 14.46
CA MET A 1 -8.87 8.87 14.37
C MET A 1 -8.47 9.25 12.95
N ASN A 2 -7.64 10.24 12.75
CA ASN A 2 -7.37 10.81 11.42
C ASN A 2 -6.17 10.10 10.79
N PHE A 3 -6.36 9.34 9.71
CA PHE A 3 -5.31 8.60 8.97
C PHE A 3 -4.18 9.52 8.49
N LYS A 4 -4.46 10.78 8.14
CA LYS A 4 -3.42 11.74 7.73
C LYS A 4 -2.45 12.04 8.87
N ALA A 5 -2.95 12.14 10.10
CA ALA A 5 -2.09 12.29 11.27
C ALA A 5 -1.18 11.07 11.49
N ILE A 6 -1.56 9.93 10.90
CA ILE A 6 -0.80 8.68 10.90
C ILE A 6 0.26 8.69 9.79
N LEU A 7 -0.11 9.08 8.56
CA LEU A 7 0.83 9.24 7.44
C LEU A 7 1.89 10.30 7.76
N ASP A 8 1.51 11.41 8.42
CA ASP A 8 2.46 12.44 8.85
C ASP A 8 3.42 11.94 9.94
N LYS A 9 3.03 10.92 10.71
CA LYS A 9 3.90 10.26 11.70
C LYS A 9 4.77 9.15 11.11
N ILE A 10 4.38 8.53 9.99
CA ILE A 10 5.19 7.53 9.26
C ILE A 10 6.32 8.21 8.47
N LYS A 11 6.19 9.51 8.13
CA LYS A 11 7.35 10.27 7.63
C LYS A 11 8.45 10.17 8.68
N PRO A 12 9.70 9.85 8.30
CA PRO A 12 10.80 9.71 9.24
C PRO A 12 11.03 11.05 9.94
N THR A 13 10.32 11.27 11.03
CA THR A 13 10.60 12.38 11.94
C THR A 13 11.69 11.91 12.88
N ASN A 14 12.75 12.69 12.99
CA ASN A 14 13.88 12.54 13.94
C ASN A 14 13.44 12.62 15.41
N ASN A 15 12.29 12.06 15.79
CA ASN A 15 11.79 12.07 17.17
C ASN A 15 12.09 10.74 17.86
N LYS A 16 12.91 10.82 18.87
CA LYS A 16 13.28 9.78 19.85
C LYS A 16 12.07 9.32 20.68
N GLY A 17 11.28 8.44 20.11
CA GLY A 17 10.22 7.68 20.76
C GLY A 17 9.74 6.71 19.68
N SER A 18 10.56 5.68 19.41
CA SER A 18 10.41 4.86 18.20
C SER A 18 9.22 3.92 18.32
N SER A 19 8.10 4.30 17.71
CA SER A 19 7.08 3.33 17.37
C SER A 19 7.64 2.34 16.35
N GLN A 20 7.33 1.06 16.53
CA GLN A 20 7.74 0.02 15.59
C GLN A 20 6.66 -0.19 14.54
N VAL A 21 7.10 -0.41 13.31
CA VAL A 21 6.19 -0.66 12.17
C VAL A 21 5.95 -2.16 12.04
N VAL A 22 4.69 -2.53 11.93
CA VAL A 22 4.25 -3.90 11.66
C VAL A 22 3.29 -3.88 10.49
N MET A 23 3.44 -4.82 9.54
CA MET A 23 2.53 -4.96 8.42
C MET A 23 1.69 -6.23 8.58
N LEU A 24 0.39 -6.05 8.52
CA LEU A 24 -0.59 -7.14 8.40
C LEU A 24 -0.72 -7.50 6.92
N GLY A 25 0.05 -8.50 6.49
CA GLY A 25 -0.01 -9.07 5.14
C GLY A 25 -1.10 -10.14 5.01
N ASN A 26 -1.20 -10.75 3.83
CA ASN A 26 -2.16 -11.83 3.56
C ASN A 26 -1.72 -13.16 4.15
N ASP A 27 -0.44 -13.44 4.07
CA ASP A 27 0.21 -14.72 4.37
C ASP A 27 1.08 -14.66 5.63
N ALA A 28 1.51 -13.47 6.03
CA ALA A 28 2.36 -13.27 7.21
C ALA A 28 2.16 -11.88 7.83
N ILE A 29 2.56 -11.77 9.09
CA ILE A 29 2.80 -10.51 9.79
C ILE A 29 4.29 -10.19 9.67
N TYR A 30 4.62 -9.00 9.19
CA TYR A 30 5.99 -8.53 9.01
C TYR A 30 6.30 -7.47 10.05
N ILE A 31 7.42 -7.62 10.74
CA ILE A 31 7.89 -6.70 11.79
C ILE A 31 9.19 -6.09 11.31
N SER A 32 9.27 -4.75 11.24
CA SER A 32 10.53 -4.07 10.95
C SER A 32 11.38 -3.98 12.22
N SER A 33 12.71 -4.20 12.10
CA SER A 33 13.63 -3.86 13.20
C SER A 33 13.70 -2.34 13.37
N THR A 34 14.11 -1.91 14.57
CA THR A 34 14.37 -0.48 14.88
C THR A 34 15.82 -0.09 14.62
N GLU A 35 16.63 -1.01 14.07
CA GLU A 35 18.05 -0.82 13.79
C GLU A 35 18.31 0.02 12.53
N GLN A 36 19.55 0.51 12.38
CA GLN A 36 19.94 1.35 11.21
C GLN A 36 19.84 0.61 9.87
N GLU A 37 20.03 -0.72 9.88
CA GLU A 37 19.72 -1.58 8.74
C GLU A 37 18.45 -2.36 9.05
N PRO A 38 17.31 -1.97 8.47
CA PRO A 38 16.03 -2.57 8.81
C PRO A 38 16.00 -4.05 8.39
N GLN A 39 16.03 -4.93 9.37
CA GLN A 39 15.71 -6.33 9.17
C GLN A 39 14.21 -6.55 9.32
N VAL A 40 13.66 -7.41 8.51
CA VAL A 40 12.25 -7.76 8.56
C VAL A 40 12.11 -9.19 9.08
N THR A 41 11.40 -9.33 10.20
CA THR A 41 11.00 -10.64 10.73
C THR A 41 9.58 -10.93 10.30
N SER A 42 9.29 -12.15 9.83
CA SER A 42 7.94 -12.54 9.43
C SER A 42 7.40 -13.68 10.32
N ILE A 43 6.11 -13.60 10.63
CA ILE A 43 5.37 -14.65 11.33
C ILE A 43 4.21 -15.07 10.43
N PRO A 44 4.14 -16.34 9.99
CA PRO A 44 3.14 -16.78 9.04
C PRO A 44 1.71 -16.74 9.63
N VAL A 45 0.76 -16.36 8.79
CA VAL A 45 -0.68 -16.46 9.06
C VAL A 45 -1.14 -17.85 8.63
N VAL A 46 -1.45 -18.71 9.60
CA VAL A 46 -1.87 -20.10 9.34
C VAL A 46 -3.40 -20.16 9.30
N ASN A 47 -3.95 -20.76 8.26
CA ASN A 47 -5.40 -20.93 8.08
C ASN A 47 -6.21 -19.61 8.15
N GLY A 48 -5.61 -18.49 7.79
CA GLY A 48 -6.25 -17.18 7.84
C GLY A 48 -6.40 -16.58 9.25
N ASP A 49 -5.82 -17.21 10.28
CA ASP A 49 -5.83 -16.70 11.67
C ASP A 49 -4.79 -15.60 11.89
N TRP A 50 -5.06 -14.45 11.29
CA TRP A 50 -4.20 -13.28 11.42
C TRP A 50 -4.24 -12.67 12.85
N GLU A 51 -5.33 -12.88 13.61
CA GLU A 51 -5.47 -12.34 14.97
C GLU A 51 -4.44 -12.98 15.90
N SER A 52 -4.35 -14.31 15.89
CA SER A 52 -3.33 -15.05 16.66
C SER A 52 -1.91 -14.74 16.17
N ALA A 53 -1.69 -14.63 14.85
CA ALA A 53 -0.40 -14.28 14.29
C ALA A 53 0.05 -12.88 14.72
N LEU A 54 -0.84 -11.88 14.66
CA LEU A 54 -0.55 -10.52 15.10
C LEU A 54 -0.24 -10.46 16.61
N LYS A 55 -1.04 -11.14 17.43
CA LYS A 55 -0.78 -11.21 18.86
C LYS A 55 0.58 -11.85 19.18
N LYS A 56 0.92 -12.94 18.50
CA LYS A 56 2.21 -13.60 18.61
C LYS A 56 3.35 -12.67 18.17
N SER A 57 3.16 -11.92 17.09
CA SER A 57 4.12 -10.95 16.58
C SER A 57 4.45 -9.85 17.60
N LEU A 58 3.42 -9.25 18.18
CA LEU A 58 3.56 -8.20 19.18
C LEU A 58 4.12 -8.69 20.53
N SER A 59 4.07 -10.01 20.79
CA SER A 59 4.65 -10.66 21.99
C SER A 59 6.02 -11.28 21.72
N SER A 60 6.56 -11.17 20.50
CA SER A 60 7.84 -11.75 20.12
C SER A 60 9.02 -10.85 20.48
N GLU A 61 10.22 -11.42 20.53
CA GLU A 61 11.47 -10.65 20.74
C GLU A 61 11.77 -9.66 19.60
N ALA A 62 11.19 -9.86 18.42
CA ALA A 62 11.32 -8.95 17.28
C ALA A 62 10.55 -7.63 17.48
N PHE A 63 9.54 -7.62 18.36
CA PHE A 63 8.79 -6.42 18.69
C PHE A 63 9.24 -5.87 20.04
N THR A 64 9.99 -4.78 20.03
CA THR A 64 10.66 -4.22 21.22
C THR A 64 10.08 -2.88 21.67
N SER A 65 9.13 -2.31 20.94
CA SER A 65 8.51 -1.03 21.25
C SER A 65 7.25 -1.21 22.10
N ASN A 66 6.85 -0.15 22.80
CA ASN A 66 5.54 -0.07 23.46
C ASN A 66 4.46 0.56 22.59
N SER A 67 4.80 1.00 21.38
CA SER A 67 3.88 1.64 20.43
C SER A 67 4.03 1.08 19.02
N LEU A 68 2.90 0.92 18.36
CA LEU A 68 2.71 0.25 17.07
C LEU A 68 2.17 1.20 16.01
N GLN A 69 2.83 1.26 14.87
CA GLN A 69 2.23 1.72 13.61
C GLN A 69 1.92 0.49 12.75
N LEU A 70 0.65 0.29 12.40
CA LEU A 70 0.22 -0.87 11.64
C LEU A 70 -0.05 -0.49 10.18
N ILE A 71 0.59 -1.21 9.26
CA ILE A 71 0.25 -1.17 7.84
C ILE A 71 -0.69 -2.34 7.56
N VAL A 72 -1.77 -2.10 6.84
CA VAL A 72 -2.71 -3.16 6.42
C VAL A 72 -2.66 -3.32 4.92
N CYS A 73 -2.61 -4.56 4.43
CA CYS A 73 -2.61 -4.84 2.99
C CYS A 73 -4.00 -4.64 2.37
N ALA A 74 -4.05 -4.54 1.05
CA ALA A 74 -5.23 -4.14 0.28
C ALA A 74 -6.48 -5.02 0.50
N ASN A 75 -6.32 -6.25 1.02
CA ASN A 75 -7.45 -7.14 1.30
C ASN A 75 -8.29 -6.72 2.53
N TYR A 76 -7.77 -5.82 3.34
CA TYR A 76 -8.42 -5.40 4.59
C TYR A 76 -9.18 -4.08 4.47
N TYR A 77 -9.07 -3.37 3.34
CA TYR A 77 -9.77 -2.11 3.10
C TYR A 77 -10.30 -2.03 1.67
N GLN A 78 -11.19 -1.09 1.44
CA GLN A 78 -11.69 -0.75 0.11
C GLN A 78 -11.17 0.64 -0.27
N THR A 79 -11.03 0.88 -1.58
CA THR A 79 -10.57 2.17 -2.11
C THR A 79 -11.59 2.75 -3.08
N TYR A 80 -11.79 4.06 -3.01
CA TYR A 80 -12.67 4.80 -3.90
C TYR A 80 -12.00 6.10 -4.33
N GLN A 81 -12.34 6.57 -5.52
CA GLN A 81 -12.03 7.92 -5.95
C GLN A 81 -13.33 8.70 -6.08
N ILE A 82 -13.45 9.80 -5.36
CA ILE A 82 -14.61 10.69 -5.40
C ILE A 82 -14.15 12.12 -5.69
N ASP A 83 -15.07 12.94 -6.17
CA ASP A 83 -14.81 14.38 -6.31
C ASP A 83 -14.55 14.99 -4.91
N LYS A 84 -13.59 15.89 -4.85
CA LYS A 84 -13.24 16.56 -3.60
C LYS A 84 -14.43 17.43 -3.14
N PRO A 85 -15.00 17.17 -1.97
CA PRO A 85 -16.11 17.95 -1.45
C PRO A 85 -15.65 19.35 -1.03
N ASP A 86 -16.54 20.32 -1.14
CA ASP A 86 -16.28 21.72 -0.72
C ASP A 86 -16.47 21.89 0.79
N ILE A 87 -15.67 21.15 1.56
CA ILE A 87 -15.60 21.20 3.01
C ILE A 87 -14.14 21.15 3.47
N PRO A 88 -13.82 21.69 4.66
CA PRO A 88 -12.48 21.63 5.22
C PRO A 88 -12.00 20.19 5.41
N GLU A 89 -10.70 19.98 5.20
CA GLU A 89 -10.09 18.65 5.35
C GLU A 89 -10.28 18.06 6.76
N SER A 90 -10.31 18.93 7.78
CA SER A 90 -10.57 18.54 9.18
C SER A 90 -11.94 17.88 9.39
N GLU A 91 -12.89 18.09 8.48
CA GLU A 91 -14.25 17.55 8.53
C GLU A 91 -14.40 16.27 7.70
N TRP A 92 -13.40 15.88 6.90
CA TRP A 92 -13.52 14.71 6.03
C TRP A 92 -13.82 13.42 6.78
N SER A 93 -13.20 13.20 7.92
CA SER A 93 -13.41 11.97 8.71
C SER A 93 -14.86 11.77 9.15
N VAL A 94 -15.63 12.85 9.27
CA VAL A 94 -17.05 12.83 9.67
C VAL A 94 -17.96 12.80 8.44
N ALA A 95 -17.65 13.58 7.42
CA ALA A 95 -18.51 13.76 6.24
C ALA A 95 -18.38 12.63 5.22
N LEU A 96 -17.16 12.11 4.99
CA LEU A 96 -16.90 11.11 3.94
C LEU A 96 -17.73 9.82 4.08
N PRO A 97 -17.97 9.24 5.28
CA PRO A 97 -18.84 8.08 5.39
C PRO A 97 -20.22 8.28 4.77
N PHE A 98 -20.79 9.47 4.91
CA PHE A 98 -22.11 9.81 4.35
C PHE A 98 -22.06 10.02 2.84
N LEU A 99 -20.96 10.57 2.31
CA LEU A 99 -20.76 10.72 0.87
C LEU A 99 -20.56 9.37 0.15
N LEU A 100 -20.07 8.37 0.88
CA LEU A 100 -19.82 7.04 0.34
C LEU A 100 -21.01 6.08 0.51
N LYS A 101 -22.13 6.50 1.11
CA LYS A 101 -23.26 5.63 1.47
C LYS A 101 -23.82 4.78 0.32
N ASP A 102 -23.75 5.30 -0.92
CA ASP A 102 -24.26 4.63 -2.11
C ASP A 102 -23.16 3.83 -2.85
N LEU A 103 -21.92 3.91 -2.40
CA LEU A 103 -20.76 3.25 -2.99
C LEU A 103 -20.30 2.03 -2.17
N VAL A 104 -20.47 2.09 -0.85
CA VAL A 104 -20.09 1.02 0.07
C VAL A 104 -21.28 0.13 0.41
N SER A 105 -21.02 -1.14 0.64
CA SER A 105 -22.06 -2.11 1.06
C SER A 105 -22.35 -2.06 2.55
N GLU A 106 -21.39 -1.61 3.34
CA GLU A 106 -21.50 -1.50 4.78
C GLU A 106 -22.28 -0.24 5.19
N ARG A 107 -22.85 -0.26 6.39
CA ARG A 107 -23.48 0.93 6.96
C ARG A 107 -22.44 1.98 7.30
N VAL A 108 -22.76 3.25 7.10
CA VAL A 108 -21.86 4.38 7.38
C VAL A 108 -21.34 4.41 8.83
N THR A 109 -22.09 3.82 9.77
CA THR A 109 -21.71 3.70 11.18
C THR A 109 -20.72 2.55 11.45
N GLU A 110 -20.54 1.65 10.50
CA GLU A 110 -19.70 0.44 10.61
C GLU A 110 -18.37 0.58 9.88
N ILE A 111 -18.09 1.75 9.31
CA ILE A 111 -16.86 2.05 8.58
C ILE A 111 -16.06 3.18 9.25
N VAL A 112 -14.75 3.14 9.04
CA VAL A 112 -13.82 4.24 9.29
C VAL A 112 -13.25 4.66 7.94
N VAL A 113 -13.24 5.96 7.70
CA VAL A 113 -12.85 6.50 6.41
C VAL A 113 -11.69 7.47 6.57
N SER A 114 -10.73 7.36 5.67
CA SER A 114 -9.64 8.33 5.48
C SER A 114 -9.51 8.69 4.02
N ALA A 115 -8.96 9.87 3.73
CA ALA A 115 -8.76 10.29 2.37
C ALA A 115 -7.51 11.16 2.21
N VAL A 116 -6.96 11.13 1.01
CA VAL A 116 -5.84 11.96 0.57
C VAL A 116 -6.26 12.70 -0.71
N ALA A 117 -5.98 13.99 -0.78
CA ALA A 117 -6.22 14.75 -2.01
C ALA A 117 -5.26 14.30 -3.10
N LEU A 118 -5.78 14.03 -4.30
CA LEU A 118 -4.94 13.67 -5.44
C LEU A 118 -4.27 14.92 -6.00
N PRO A 119 -2.93 14.94 -6.14
CA PRO A 119 -2.21 16.12 -6.64
C PRO A 119 -2.49 16.41 -8.11
N THR A 120 -3.02 15.44 -8.86
CA THR A 120 -3.23 15.52 -10.30
C THR A 120 -4.66 15.87 -10.74
N SER A 121 -5.60 15.95 -9.79
CA SER A 121 -7.01 16.18 -10.08
C SER A 121 -7.76 16.73 -8.87
N ASN A 122 -8.99 17.26 -9.11
CA ASN A 122 -9.85 17.68 -8.00
C ASN A 122 -10.62 16.49 -7.40
N LYS A 123 -9.89 15.42 -7.05
CA LYS A 123 -10.47 14.20 -6.46
C LYS A 123 -9.76 13.83 -5.16
N LEU A 124 -10.41 12.98 -4.39
CA LEU A 124 -9.85 12.32 -3.23
C LEU A 124 -9.65 10.82 -3.54
N GLN A 125 -8.49 10.30 -3.13
CA GLN A 125 -8.31 8.87 -2.91
C GLN A 125 -8.84 8.57 -1.51
N VAL A 126 -9.84 7.71 -1.42
CA VAL A 126 -10.52 7.38 -0.16
C VAL A 126 -10.27 5.94 0.20
N TYR A 127 -9.96 5.69 1.47
CA TYR A 127 -9.77 4.39 2.05
C TYR A 127 -10.87 4.11 3.07
N VAL A 128 -11.50 2.95 2.94
CA VAL A 128 -12.60 2.53 3.81
C VAL A 128 -12.18 1.26 4.55
N LEU A 129 -12.12 1.35 5.87
CA LEU A 129 -11.79 0.24 6.75
C LEU A 129 -13.03 -0.17 7.56
N PRO A 130 -13.40 -1.47 7.63
CA PRO A 130 -14.45 -1.92 8.53
C PRO A 130 -14.12 -1.58 9.99
N LYS A 131 -15.04 -0.92 10.69
CA LYS A 131 -14.84 -0.56 12.11
C LYS A 131 -14.55 -1.77 12.99
N LYS A 132 -15.23 -2.88 12.71
CA LYS A 132 -15.01 -4.17 13.39
C LYS A 132 -13.56 -4.65 13.31
N LEU A 133 -12.90 -4.41 12.16
CA LEU A 133 -11.47 -4.75 12.02
C LEU A 133 -10.62 -3.84 12.90
N LEU A 134 -10.87 -2.53 12.87
CA LEU A 134 -10.13 -1.59 13.74
C LEU A 134 -10.31 -1.93 15.23
N ASP A 135 -11.53 -2.28 15.65
CA ASP A 135 -11.80 -2.68 17.04
C ASP A 135 -11.01 -3.96 17.42
N LYS A 136 -10.91 -4.94 16.51
CA LYS A 136 -10.10 -6.14 16.74
C LYS A 136 -8.60 -5.81 16.87
N LEU A 137 -8.07 -4.95 15.99
CA LEU A 137 -6.67 -4.50 16.04
C LEU A 137 -6.36 -3.80 17.37
N LEU A 138 -7.23 -2.90 17.81
CA LEU A 138 -7.12 -2.21 19.11
C LEU A 138 -7.15 -3.19 20.28
N ASN A 139 -8.07 -4.16 20.26
CA ASN A 139 -8.19 -5.17 21.32
C ASN A 139 -6.94 -6.05 21.40
N ILE A 140 -6.37 -6.47 20.26
CA ILE A 140 -5.15 -7.26 20.24
C ILE A 140 -3.98 -6.45 20.81
N ALA A 141 -3.76 -5.22 20.34
CA ALA A 141 -2.69 -4.35 20.83
C ALA A 141 -2.81 -4.10 22.35
N ASN A 142 -4.01 -3.77 22.83
CA ASN A 142 -4.28 -3.57 24.25
C ASN A 142 -4.04 -4.84 25.08
N SER A 143 -4.36 -6.03 24.54
CA SER A 143 -4.16 -7.32 25.25
C SER A 143 -2.70 -7.63 25.55
N VAL A 144 -1.77 -7.03 24.80
CA VAL A 144 -0.31 -7.16 24.98
C VAL A 144 0.34 -5.86 25.46
N GLN A 145 -0.46 -4.90 25.92
CA GLN A 145 0.00 -3.62 26.47
C GLN A 145 0.80 -2.76 25.45
N VAL A 146 0.47 -2.85 24.18
CA VAL A 146 1.04 -2.05 23.10
C VAL A 146 0.04 -0.97 22.67
N GLU A 147 0.50 0.27 22.53
CA GLU A 147 -0.32 1.37 22.04
C GLU A 147 -0.40 1.35 20.50
N LEU A 148 -1.59 1.14 19.92
CA LEU A 148 -1.81 1.30 18.48
C LEU A 148 -1.96 2.78 18.16
N ILE A 149 -0.88 3.41 17.68
CA ILE A 149 -0.85 4.84 17.37
C ILE A 149 -1.36 5.15 15.96
N GLY A 150 -1.39 4.15 15.07
CA GLY A 150 -1.86 4.36 13.73
C GLY A 150 -2.07 3.10 12.90
N VAL A 151 -2.99 3.22 11.92
CA VAL A 151 -3.23 2.22 10.88
C VAL A 151 -3.15 2.91 9.52
N ALA A 152 -2.30 2.43 8.63
CA ALA A 152 -2.10 2.96 7.30
C ALA A 152 -2.39 1.91 6.21
N PRO A 153 -2.97 2.27 5.07
CA PRO A 153 -3.10 1.38 3.93
C PRO A 153 -1.74 1.19 3.24
N GLU A 154 -1.45 -0.02 2.77
CA GLU A 154 -0.19 -0.31 2.05
C GLU A 154 0.00 0.56 0.81
N ASP A 155 -1.09 0.89 0.11
CA ASP A 155 -1.05 1.70 -1.11
C ASP A 155 -0.37 3.05 -0.91
N GLU A 156 -0.59 3.70 0.25
CA GLU A 156 0.08 4.97 0.58
C GLU A 156 1.55 4.76 0.98
N ILE A 157 1.88 3.62 1.58
CA ILE A 157 3.26 3.33 1.97
C ILE A 157 4.15 3.11 0.76
N TRP A 158 3.62 2.49 -0.30
CA TRP A 158 4.33 2.29 -1.54
C TRP A 158 4.82 3.60 -2.19
N GLY A 159 4.14 4.73 -1.94
CA GLY A 159 4.57 6.06 -2.38
C GLY A 159 5.95 6.46 -1.88
N TYR A 160 6.41 5.89 -0.76
CA TYR A 160 7.74 6.15 -0.18
C TYR A 160 8.76 5.06 -0.50
N SER A 161 8.41 4.06 -1.28
CA SER A 161 9.27 2.91 -1.58
C SER A 161 10.43 3.24 -2.51
N ALA A 162 10.39 4.35 -3.23
CA ALA A 162 11.38 4.76 -4.21
C ALA A 162 12.44 5.75 -3.68
N GLY A 163 12.60 5.84 -2.35
CA GLY A 163 13.57 6.72 -1.71
C GLY A 163 13.26 8.19 -1.95
N GLU A 164 14.16 8.92 -2.60
CA GLU A 164 13.98 10.36 -2.89
C GLU A 164 13.04 10.65 -4.06
N LEU A 165 12.66 9.62 -4.83
CA LEU A 165 11.73 9.81 -5.95
C LEU A 165 10.31 9.96 -5.43
N SER A 166 9.68 11.09 -5.75
CA SER A 166 8.29 11.37 -5.39
C SER A 166 7.30 11.10 -6.54
N ASN A 167 7.82 10.99 -7.79
CA ASN A 167 7.03 10.77 -9.00
C ASN A 167 7.58 9.55 -9.75
N PHE A 168 6.85 8.44 -9.74
CA PHE A 168 7.30 7.19 -10.34
C PHE A 168 6.14 6.24 -10.64
N ILE A 169 6.42 5.26 -11.48
CA ILE A 169 5.56 4.10 -11.71
C ILE A 169 6.13 2.92 -10.92
N LEU A 170 5.28 2.16 -10.26
CA LEU A 170 5.63 0.96 -9.51
C LEU A 170 4.97 -0.27 -10.14
N LEU A 171 5.79 -1.23 -10.56
CA LEU A 171 5.35 -2.59 -10.87
C LEU A 171 5.61 -3.45 -9.64
N GLN A 172 4.56 -4.01 -9.05
CA GLN A 172 4.69 -4.85 -7.87
C GLN A 172 3.94 -6.17 -8.02
N ARG A 173 4.45 -7.21 -7.36
CA ARG A 173 3.80 -8.50 -7.23
C ARG A 173 4.22 -9.19 -5.93
N SER A 174 3.28 -9.57 -5.10
CA SER A 174 3.53 -10.51 -4.01
C SER A 174 3.42 -11.94 -4.52
N ALA A 175 4.09 -12.88 -3.86
CA ALA A 175 4.01 -14.30 -4.19
C ALA A 175 2.54 -14.76 -4.32
N ASN A 176 2.28 -15.59 -5.32
CA ASN A 176 0.93 -16.11 -5.62
C ASN A 176 -0.13 -15.04 -5.95
N SER A 177 0.26 -13.81 -6.28
CA SER A 177 -0.65 -12.74 -6.68
C SER A 177 -0.45 -12.30 -8.14
N HIS A 178 -1.38 -11.49 -8.64
CA HIS A 178 -1.24 -10.83 -9.94
C HIS A 178 -0.30 -9.63 -9.85
N PHE A 179 0.29 -9.25 -10.97
CA PHE A 179 1.02 -7.99 -11.08
C PHE A 179 0.07 -6.81 -10.82
N LYS A 180 0.56 -5.84 -10.09
CA LYS A 180 -0.12 -4.55 -9.87
C LYS A 180 0.77 -3.44 -10.40
N LEU A 181 0.16 -2.48 -11.06
CA LEU A 181 0.80 -1.26 -11.51
C LEU A 181 0.22 -0.07 -10.74
N GLY A 182 1.09 0.69 -10.10
CA GLY A 182 0.76 1.94 -9.43
C GLY A 182 1.48 3.13 -10.08
N ALA A 183 0.86 4.30 -10.10
CA ALA A 183 1.52 5.56 -10.42
C ALA A 183 1.42 6.51 -9.24
N PHE A 184 2.55 7.06 -8.85
CA PHE A 184 2.68 7.94 -7.69
C PHE A 184 3.14 9.33 -8.15
N VAL A 185 2.48 10.35 -7.63
CA VAL A 185 2.84 11.76 -7.78
C VAL A 185 2.87 12.39 -6.41
N GLU A 186 3.97 13.06 -6.08
CA GLU A 186 4.21 13.61 -4.73
C GLU A 186 4.01 12.54 -3.63
N ASN A 187 4.50 11.33 -3.89
CA ASN A 187 4.36 10.12 -3.04
C ASN A 187 2.90 9.65 -2.84
N THR A 188 1.92 10.24 -3.52
CA THR A 188 0.51 9.85 -3.42
C THR A 188 0.11 8.99 -4.60
N VAL A 189 -0.58 7.87 -4.34
CA VAL A 189 -1.09 7.00 -5.40
C VAL A 189 -2.19 7.71 -6.20
N CYS A 190 -1.93 7.96 -7.49
CA CYS A 190 -2.87 8.63 -8.39
C CYS A 190 -3.58 7.65 -9.33
N PHE A 191 -2.97 6.49 -9.54
CA PHE A 191 -3.49 5.45 -10.40
C PHE A 191 -3.04 4.09 -9.88
N GLN A 192 -3.93 3.10 -9.97
CA GLN A 192 -3.61 1.73 -9.64
C GLN A 192 -4.46 0.77 -10.48
N ARG A 193 -3.84 -0.30 -10.95
CA ARG A 193 -4.55 -1.39 -11.63
C ARG A 193 -3.87 -2.73 -11.43
N THR A 194 -4.66 -3.80 -11.49
CA THR A 194 -4.17 -5.18 -11.49
C THR A 194 -4.06 -5.68 -12.93
N ILE A 195 -2.90 -6.24 -13.28
CA ILE A 195 -2.63 -6.88 -14.57
C ILE A 195 -2.90 -8.39 -14.39
N ARG A 196 -4.02 -8.87 -14.96
CA ARG A 196 -4.43 -10.29 -14.86
C ARG A 196 -4.09 -11.10 -16.09
N SER A 197 -3.71 -10.45 -17.18
CA SER A 197 -3.39 -11.07 -18.48
C SER A 197 -2.01 -11.70 -18.53
N VAL A 198 -1.15 -11.43 -17.54
CA VAL A 198 0.24 -11.88 -17.48
C VAL A 198 0.40 -12.90 -16.37
N VAL A 199 0.99 -14.03 -16.72
CA VAL A 199 1.20 -15.16 -15.80
C VAL A 199 2.71 -15.31 -15.53
N PRO A 200 3.16 -15.24 -14.27
CA PRO A 200 4.55 -15.49 -13.90
C PRO A 200 4.94 -16.98 -14.09
N PRO A 201 6.25 -17.33 -14.17
CA PRO A 201 7.38 -16.44 -14.03
C PRO A 201 7.72 -15.68 -15.32
N LEU A 202 8.30 -14.48 -15.19
CA LEU A 202 8.77 -13.66 -16.30
C LEU A 202 10.29 -13.71 -16.46
N THR A 203 10.98 -14.24 -15.45
CA THR A 203 12.44 -14.38 -15.40
C THR A 203 12.85 -15.83 -15.19
N GLY A 204 14.13 -16.14 -15.49
CA GLY A 204 14.67 -17.48 -15.33
C GLY A 204 14.27 -18.47 -16.45
N VAL A 205 14.64 -19.74 -16.25
CA VAL A 205 14.53 -20.81 -17.27
C VAL A 205 13.07 -21.12 -17.68
N ALA A 206 12.11 -20.89 -16.79
CA ALA A 206 10.68 -21.15 -17.05
C ALA A 206 9.93 -19.92 -17.59
N SER A 207 10.63 -18.81 -17.83
CA SER A 207 10.05 -17.57 -18.34
C SER A 207 9.52 -17.72 -19.78
N SER A 208 8.50 -16.94 -20.10
CA SER A 208 7.91 -16.90 -21.45
C SER A 208 8.06 -15.51 -22.05
N ALA A 209 8.73 -15.42 -23.19
CA ALA A 209 8.87 -14.16 -23.94
C ALA A 209 7.49 -13.55 -24.26
N LEU A 210 6.49 -14.38 -24.60
CA LEU A 210 5.12 -13.91 -24.85
C LEU A 210 4.48 -13.23 -23.63
N GLN A 211 4.75 -13.74 -22.42
CA GLN A 211 4.24 -13.13 -21.19
C GLN A 211 4.95 -11.80 -20.89
N LEU A 212 6.25 -11.74 -21.16
CA LEU A 212 7.03 -10.51 -21.02
C LEU A 212 6.56 -9.42 -21.99
N ASP A 213 6.36 -9.79 -23.28
CA ASP A 213 5.79 -8.87 -24.29
C ASP A 213 4.39 -8.40 -23.87
N GLY A 214 3.57 -9.32 -23.32
CA GLY A 214 2.27 -8.99 -22.77
C GLY A 214 2.37 -7.96 -21.63
N LEU A 215 3.31 -8.13 -20.71
CA LEU A 215 3.55 -7.17 -19.63
C LEU A 215 3.99 -5.81 -20.16
N ALA A 216 4.94 -5.80 -21.11
CA ALA A 216 5.43 -4.56 -21.71
C ALA A 216 4.31 -3.79 -22.41
N LEU A 217 3.41 -4.49 -23.13
CA LEU A 217 2.25 -3.87 -23.75
C LEU A 217 1.27 -3.28 -22.73
N GLU A 218 1.03 -3.97 -21.61
CA GLU A 218 0.19 -3.46 -20.52
C GLU A 218 0.82 -2.24 -19.84
N LEU A 219 2.14 -2.23 -19.66
CA LEU A 219 2.88 -1.07 -19.15
C LEU A 219 2.77 0.11 -20.11
N GLN A 220 3.03 -0.09 -21.41
CA GLN A 220 2.93 0.97 -22.41
C GLN A 220 1.55 1.60 -22.45
N ARG A 221 0.48 0.80 -22.49
CA ARG A 221 -0.91 1.29 -22.43
C ARG A 221 -1.19 2.12 -21.19
N SER A 222 -0.61 1.72 -20.05
CA SER A 222 -0.78 2.47 -18.80
C SER A 222 -0.03 3.79 -18.81
N ILE A 223 1.20 3.80 -19.36
CA ILE A 223 2.02 5.02 -19.52
C ILE A 223 1.31 6.01 -20.46
N ASP A 224 0.78 5.54 -21.58
CA ASP A 224 0.06 6.36 -22.55
C ASP A 224 -1.20 6.97 -21.91
N TYR A 225 -1.97 6.16 -21.16
CA TYR A 225 -3.11 6.65 -20.39
C TYR A 225 -2.71 7.71 -19.37
N LEU A 226 -1.70 7.43 -18.55
CA LEU A 226 -1.21 8.35 -17.52
C LEU A 226 -0.72 9.67 -18.14
N SER A 227 0.01 9.62 -19.25
CA SER A 227 0.48 10.81 -19.97
C SER A 227 -0.66 11.68 -20.46
N SER A 228 -1.81 11.09 -20.78
CA SER A 228 -3.02 11.83 -21.18
C SER A 228 -3.75 12.46 -20.00
N GLN A 229 -3.71 11.84 -18.82
CA GLN A 229 -4.47 12.24 -17.64
C GLN A 229 -3.68 13.17 -16.71
N ILE A 230 -2.38 12.93 -16.57
CA ILE A 230 -1.51 13.65 -15.64
C ILE A 230 -0.72 14.70 -16.43
N LYS A 231 -1.28 15.91 -16.49
CA LYS A 231 -0.62 17.03 -17.17
C LYS A 231 0.46 17.66 -16.28
N GLY A 232 1.65 17.89 -16.86
CA GLY A 232 2.72 18.63 -16.20
C GLY A 232 3.64 17.80 -15.29
N THR A 233 3.33 16.52 -15.05
CA THR A 233 4.19 15.61 -14.30
C THR A 233 4.70 14.51 -15.22
N GLN A 234 6.02 14.34 -15.26
CA GLN A 234 6.67 13.30 -16.05
C GLN A 234 6.88 12.07 -15.18
N LEU A 235 6.27 10.95 -15.56
CA LEU A 235 6.40 9.63 -14.93
C LEU A 235 7.31 8.76 -15.80
N HIS A 236 8.62 9.00 -15.74
CA HIS A 236 9.62 8.29 -16.58
C HIS A 236 10.34 7.16 -15.86
N GLN A 237 10.15 7.03 -14.56
CA GLN A 237 10.88 6.04 -13.79
C GLN A 237 9.96 4.91 -13.37
N LEU A 238 10.35 3.69 -13.74
CA LEU A 238 9.71 2.44 -13.34
C LEU A 238 10.53 1.81 -12.22
N LYS A 239 9.92 1.63 -11.06
CA LYS A 239 10.43 0.79 -9.99
C LYS A 239 9.78 -0.58 -10.08
N ILE A 240 10.55 -1.63 -9.87
CA ILE A 240 10.10 -3.01 -9.85
C ILE A 240 10.27 -3.55 -8.44
N CYS A 241 9.23 -4.19 -7.89
CA CYS A 241 9.23 -4.90 -6.61
C CYS A 241 8.36 -6.14 -6.77
N CYS A 242 8.95 -7.23 -7.26
CA CYS A 242 8.21 -8.44 -7.63
C CYS A 242 8.83 -9.66 -6.95
N ASP A 243 8.07 -10.26 -6.04
CA ASP A 243 8.45 -11.54 -5.44
C ASP A 243 8.57 -12.63 -6.52
N GLU A 244 9.51 -13.56 -6.32
CA GLU A 244 9.76 -14.71 -7.19
C GLU A 244 10.25 -14.36 -8.62
N GLU A 245 10.66 -13.10 -8.86
CA GLU A 245 11.27 -12.66 -10.10
C GLU A 245 12.69 -12.13 -9.85
N ASP A 246 13.58 -12.29 -10.80
CA ASP A 246 14.86 -11.56 -10.80
C ASP A 246 14.60 -10.13 -11.30
N GLU A 247 14.63 -9.16 -10.38
CA GLU A 247 14.30 -7.77 -10.69
C GLU A 247 15.26 -7.16 -11.73
N SER A 248 16.55 -7.56 -11.72
CA SER A 248 17.55 -7.05 -12.66
C SER A 248 17.32 -7.61 -14.06
N GLU A 249 17.02 -8.90 -14.17
CA GLU A 249 16.66 -9.54 -15.43
C GLU A 249 15.37 -8.93 -16.01
N LEU A 250 14.34 -8.78 -15.17
CA LEU A 250 13.07 -8.20 -15.56
C LEU A 250 13.22 -6.75 -16.01
N GLN A 251 14.02 -5.95 -15.31
CA GLN A 251 14.30 -4.56 -15.68
C GLN A 251 15.01 -4.48 -17.03
N GLY A 252 16.03 -5.32 -17.25
CA GLY A 252 16.76 -5.37 -18.52
C GLY A 252 15.84 -5.74 -19.70
N ALA A 253 14.99 -6.74 -19.50
CA ALA A 253 14.05 -7.20 -20.51
C ALA A 253 12.99 -6.13 -20.85
N LEU A 254 12.40 -5.48 -19.84
CA LEU A 254 11.42 -4.41 -20.05
C LEU A 254 12.03 -3.17 -20.72
N ASN A 255 13.25 -2.77 -20.35
CA ASN A 255 13.93 -1.66 -21.00
C ASN A 255 14.16 -1.91 -22.49
N ASN A 256 14.54 -3.13 -22.88
CA ASN A 256 14.74 -3.50 -24.27
C ASN A 256 13.42 -3.46 -25.07
N THR A 257 12.33 -3.89 -24.47
CA THR A 257 11.01 -3.95 -25.15
C THR A 257 10.32 -2.59 -25.23
N LEU A 258 10.45 -1.75 -24.19
CA LEU A 258 9.83 -0.41 -24.16
C LEU A 258 10.64 0.64 -24.96
N SER A 259 11.90 0.36 -25.30
CA SER A 259 12.77 1.24 -26.10
C SER A 259 12.73 0.93 -27.59
N SER A 260 12.10 -0.16 -27.99
CA SER A 260 11.93 -0.59 -29.39
C SER A 260 10.61 -0.07 -29.98
#